data_cd7d69868d20d5a6da1e4a5c04dd6ccf
#
_entry.id   cd7d69868d20d5a6da1e4a5c04dd6ccf
#
_cell.length_a   1.000
_cell.length_b   1.000
_cell.length_c   1.000
_cell.angle_alpha   90.00
_cell.angle_beta   90.00
_cell.angle_gamma   90.00
#
_symmetry.space_group_name_H-M   'P 1'
#
loop_
_entity.id
_entity.type
_entity.pdbx_description
1 polymer ?
#
loop_
_entity_poly.entity_id
_entity_poly.type
_entity_poly.pdbx_seq_one_letter_code
_entity_poly.pdbx_strand_id
1 'polypeptide(L)'
;MINAITLGLETSKELVSKIGNILIYVDKIALSIFIIELLIKLFVYRLSFFKSGWNVFDFIIVTIALIPTSGPLSILRAFRIFRALRLLSMVPSMKKVIQAMFYAIPGIASVGTIIVLIFYISAVLVTNFFGNKFEDWFGSIGESMYSLFQIMTLESWSMGIVRPVMEEYPYAWAFFVPFILVTTFAVLNLFIGIIVDAMQHQTNEDENKSNQNSKLNLEKKILSIENEIKEIKEILKKK
;
A
#
# COMPACT_ATOMS: atom_id res chain seq x y z
N MET A 1 -12.52 12.35 -11.15
CA MET A 1 -11.61 13.51 -11.24
C MET A 1 -12.26 14.81 -10.74
N ILE A 2 -13.44 15.22 -11.23
CA ILE A 2 -14.12 16.46 -10.83
C ILE A 2 -14.23 16.59 -9.31
N ASN A 3 -14.67 15.54 -8.62
CA ASN A 3 -14.81 15.55 -7.15
C ASN A 3 -13.48 15.69 -6.38
N ALA A 4 -12.37 15.20 -6.92
CA ALA A 4 -11.05 15.42 -6.29
C ALA A 4 -10.60 16.89 -6.43
N ILE A 5 -10.94 17.52 -7.55
CA ILE A 5 -10.66 18.95 -7.80
C ILE A 5 -11.54 19.82 -6.89
N THR A 6 -12.83 19.51 -6.76
CA THR A 6 -13.74 20.28 -5.88
C THR A 6 -13.28 20.23 -4.42
N LEU A 7 -12.84 19.08 -3.93
CA LEU A 7 -12.26 18.95 -2.58
C LEU A 7 -11.00 19.80 -2.38
N GLY A 8 -10.12 19.87 -3.41
CA GLY A 8 -8.97 20.77 -3.37
C GLY A 8 -9.38 22.24 -3.33
N LEU A 9 -10.40 22.63 -4.09
CA LEU A 9 -10.91 24.01 -4.10
C LEU A 9 -11.60 24.39 -2.79
N GLU A 10 -12.22 23.45 -2.07
CA GLU A 10 -12.81 23.66 -0.74
C GLU A 10 -11.79 24.03 0.34
N THR A 11 -10.50 23.80 0.14
CA THR A 11 -9.46 24.21 1.09
C THR A 11 -9.18 25.72 1.07
N SER A 12 -9.53 26.40 -0.02
CA SER A 12 -9.34 27.84 -0.17
C SER A 12 -10.52 28.62 0.37
N LYS A 13 -10.31 29.36 1.47
CA LYS A 13 -11.36 30.21 2.08
C LYS A 13 -11.91 31.25 1.11
N GLU A 14 -11.10 31.78 0.22
CA GLU A 14 -11.50 32.78 -0.76
C GLU A 14 -12.41 32.18 -1.85
N LEU A 15 -12.10 30.99 -2.33
CA LEU A 15 -12.93 30.31 -3.32
C LEU A 15 -14.26 29.85 -2.70
N VAL A 16 -14.23 29.33 -1.49
CA VAL A 16 -15.43 28.92 -0.76
C VAL A 16 -16.37 30.10 -0.53
N SER A 17 -15.88 31.31 -0.27
CA SER A 17 -16.72 32.50 -0.13
C SER A 17 -17.41 32.91 -1.43
N LYS A 18 -16.81 32.66 -2.60
CA LYS A 18 -17.35 33.03 -3.91
C LYS A 18 -18.26 31.96 -4.53
N ILE A 19 -17.85 30.71 -4.45
CA ILE A 19 -18.49 29.57 -5.17
C ILE A 19 -18.83 28.38 -4.26
N GLY A 20 -18.79 28.55 -2.93
CA GLY A 20 -18.98 27.45 -1.98
C GLY A 20 -20.29 26.69 -2.16
N ASN A 21 -21.40 27.37 -2.46
CA ASN A 21 -22.67 26.71 -2.74
C ASN A 21 -22.59 25.79 -3.96
N ILE A 22 -21.89 26.20 -5.01
CA ILE A 22 -21.73 25.39 -6.23
C ILE A 22 -20.88 24.15 -5.91
N LEU A 23 -19.78 24.30 -5.16
CA LEU A 23 -18.93 23.18 -4.75
C LEU A 23 -19.73 22.16 -3.94
N ILE A 24 -20.55 22.60 -2.98
CA ILE A 24 -21.41 21.72 -2.19
C ILE A 24 -22.43 20.98 -3.06
N TYR A 25 -23.02 21.63 -4.05
CA TYR A 25 -23.97 20.96 -4.96
C TYR A 25 -23.27 19.91 -5.82
N VAL A 26 -22.11 20.24 -6.40
CA VAL A 26 -21.32 19.29 -7.21
C VAL A 26 -20.91 18.09 -6.37
N ASP A 27 -20.49 18.32 -5.13
CA ASP A 27 -20.12 17.27 -4.19
C ASP A 27 -21.30 16.34 -3.85
N LYS A 28 -22.47 16.90 -3.56
CA LYS A 28 -23.68 16.11 -3.28
C LYS A 28 -24.12 15.29 -4.49
N ILE A 29 -24.06 15.85 -5.69
CA ILE A 29 -24.39 15.12 -6.94
C ILE A 29 -23.42 13.97 -7.14
N ALA A 30 -22.12 14.22 -7.01
CA ALA A 30 -21.11 13.18 -7.15
C ALA A 30 -21.28 12.06 -6.12
N LEU A 31 -21.55 12.41 -4.85
CA LEU A 31 -21.82 11.42 -3.80
C LEU A 31 -23.06 10.59 -4.09
N SER A 32 -24.16 11.24 -4.57
CA SER A 32 -25.39 10.55 -4.94
C SER A 32 -25.17 9.53 -6.06
N ILE A 33 -24.40 9.88 -7.09
CA ILE A 33 -24.04 8.97 -8.17
C ILE A 33 -23.26 7.77 -7.61
N PHE A 34 -22.35 8.00 -6.69
CA PHE A 34 -21.56 6.96 -6.07
C PHE A 34 -22.39 6.01 -5.20
N ILE A 35 -23.35 6.53 -4.47
CA ILE A 35 -24.29 5.72 -3.67
C ILE A 35 -25.11 4.83 -4.59
N ILE A 36 -25.67 5.39 -5.67
CA ILE A 36 -26.48 4.64 -6.63
C ILE A 36 -25.64 3.52 -7.27
N GLU A 37 -24.41 3.81 -7.72
CA GLU A 37 -23.50 2.82 -8.27
C GLU A 37 -23.22 1.69 -7.27
N LEU A 38 -22.96 2.04 -6.01
CA LEU A 38 -22.68 1.08 -4.95
C LEU A 38 -23.89 0.19 -4.66
N LEU A 39 -25.09 0.78 -4.59
CA LEU A 39 -26.34 0.04 -4.38
C LEU A 39 -26.61 -0.93 -5.53
N ILE A 40 -26.41 -0.50 -6.77
CA ILE A 40 -26.55 -1.38 -7.95
C ILE A 40 -25.54 -2.54 -7.87
N LYS A 41 -24.26 -2.26 -7.56
CA LYS A 41 -23.24 -3.31 -7.38
C LYS A 41 -23.62 -4.27 -6.26
N LEU A 42 -24.10 -3.76 -5.12
CA LEU A 42 -24.52 -4.58 -3.99
C LEU A 42 -25.70 -5.48 -4.35
N PHE A 43 -26.68 -4.95 -5.08
CA PHE A 43 -27.84 -5.69 -5.54
C PHE A 43 -27.47 -6.81 -6.53
N VAL A 44 -26.59 -6.51 -7.50
CA VAL A 44 -26.17 -7.46 -8.54
C VAL A 44 -25.27 -8.56 -7.98
N TYR A 45 -24.24 -8.16 -7.19
CA TYR A 45 -23.25 -9.11 -6.69
C TYR A 45 -23.64 -9.76 -5.37
N ARG A 46 -24.63 -9.24 -4.65
CA ARG A 46 -25.08 -9.76 -3.34
C ARG A 46 -23.89 -10.03 -2.41
N LEU A 47 -23.81 -11.20 -1.79
CA LEU A 47 -22.70 -11.58 -0.90
C LEU A 47 -21.36 -11.70 -1.62
N SER A 48 -21.36 -11.94 -2.93
CA SER A 48 -20.13 -11.96 -3.72
C SER A 48 -19.47 -10.58 -3.85
N PHE A 49 -20.20 -9.50 -3.56
CA PHE A 49 -19.67 -8.14 -3.48
C PHE A 49 -18.49 -8.05 -2.52
N PHE A 50 -18.59 -8.63 -1.35
CA PHE A 50 -17.55 -8.59 -0.29
C PHE A 50 -16.33 -9.48 -0.57
N LYS A 51 -16.39 -10.35 -1.59
CA LYS A 51 -15.23 -11.14 -2.02
C LYS A 51 -14.21 -10.31 -2.83
N SER A 52 -14.62 -9.18 -3.37
CA SER A 52 -13.74 -8.28 -4.11
C SER A 52 -13.21 -7.17 -3.19
N GLY A 53 -11.90 -7.13 -2.95
CA GLY A 53 -11.27 -6.09 -2.14
C GLY A 53 -11.55 -4.67 -2.66
N TRP A 54 -11.67 -4.47 -3.98
CA TRP A 54 -12.01 -3.18 -4.56
C TRP A 54 -13.44 -2.73 -4.28
N ASN A 55 -14.39 -3.66 -4.26
CA ASN A 55 -15.76 -3.35 -3.89
C ASN A 55 -15.88 -2.99 -2.40
N VAL A 56 -15.15 -3.70 -1.54
CA VAL A 56 -15.08 -3.41 -0.10
C VAL A 56 -14.44 -2.04 0.12
N PHE A 57 -13.37 -1.72 -0.60
CA PHE A 57 -12.72 -0.42 -0.56
C PHE A 57 -13.68 0.72 -0.96
N ASP A 58 -14.39 0.59 -2.09
CA ASP A 58 -15.42 1.55 -2.51
C ASP A 58 -16.53 1.69 -1.46
N PHE A 59 -16.97 0.57 -0.86
CA PHE A 59 -17.99 0.56 0.18
C PHE A 59 -17.55 1.34 1.42
N ILE A 60 -16.35 1.11 1.92
CA ILE A 60 -15.79 1.81 3.10
C ILE A 60 -15.73 3.31 2.84
N ILE A 61 -15.21 3.73 1.70
CA ILE A 61 -15.07 5.15 1.34
C ILE A 61 -16.42 5.86 1.29
N VAL A 62 -17.42 5.24 0.66
CA VAL A 62 -18.76 5.82 0.57
C VAL A 62 -19.43 5.85 1.94
N THR A 63 -19.26 4.81 2.74
CA THR A 63 -19.82 4.75 4.10
C THR A 63 -19.24 5.86 4.99
N ILE A 64 -17.92 6.07 4.96
CA ILE A 64 -17.26 7.17 5.69
C ILE A 64 -17.82 8.53 5.23
N ALA A 65 -18.05 8.70 3.93
CA ALA A 65 -18.60 9.94 3.39
C ALA A 65 -20.06 10.23 3.84
N LEU A 66 -20.80 9.18 4.21
CA LEU A 66 -22.20 9.29 4.66
C LEU A 66 -22.35 9.56 6.16
N ILE A 67 -21.30 9.35 6.96
CA ILE A 67 -21.38 9.57 8.41
C ILE A 67 -21.65 11.04 8.70
N PRO A 68 -22.69 11.37 9.50
CA PRO A 68 -22.97 12.73 9.91
C PRO A 68 -21.79 13.30 10.72
N THR A 69 -21.33 14.49 10.34
CA THR A 69 -20.15 15.12 10.95
C THR A 69 -20.52 16.12 12.05
N SER A 70 -21.56 15.87 12.80
CA SER A 70 -22.01 16.69 13.93
C SER A 70 -21.46 16.13 15.26
N GLY A 71 -21.17 17.03 16.18
CA GLY A 71 -20.70 16.68 17.54
C GLY A 71 -19.27 16.11 17.58
N PRO A 72 -18.99 15.13 18.47
CA PRO A 72 -17.64 14.59 18.70
C PRO A 72 -17.04 13.90 17.47
N LEU A 73 -17.85 13.58 16.47
CA LEU A 73 -17.41 12.96 15.21
C LEU A 73 -16.96 13.99 14.14
N SER A 74 -16.79 15.26 14.51
CA SER A 74 -16.35 16.33 13.59
C SER A 74 -15.03 16.01 12.87
N ILE A 75 -14.14 15.20 13.48
CA ILE A 75 -12.89 14.74 12.88
C ILE A 75 -13.12 13.92 11.61
N LEU A 76 -14.26 13.21 11.53
CA LEU A 76 -14.63 12.45 10.33
C LEU A 76 -14.91 13.35 9.12
N ARG A 77 -15.06 14.65 9.33
CA ARG A 77 -15.15 15.62 8.22
C ARG A 77 -13.86 15.63 7.40
N ALA A 78 -12.70 15.50 8.05
CA ALA A 78 -11.42 15.41 7.36
C ALA A 78 -11.32 14.13 6.51
N PHE A 79 -11.94 13.03 6.92
CA PHE A 79 -11.91 11.76 6.19
C PHE A 79 -12.72 11.76 4.90
N ARG A 80 -13.55 12.81 4.66
CA ARG A 80 -14.21 12.99 3.36
C ARG A 80 -13.22 13.09 2.20
N ILE A 81 -11.97 13.51 2.46
CA ILE A 81 -10.90 13.54 1.46
C ILE A 81 -10.62 12.16 0.88
N PHE A 82 -10.86 11.09 1.64
CA PHE A 82 -10.65 9.71 1.18
C PHE A 82 -11.55 9.31 0.02
N ARG A 83 -12.66 10.03 -0.22
CA ARG A 83 -13.45 9.81 -1.44
C ARG A 83 -12.65 10.08 -2.74
N ALA A 84 -11.61 10.92 -2.69
CA ALA A 84 -10.70 11.11 -3.81
C ALA A 84 -9.89 9.84 -4.13
N LEU A 85 -9.63 8.98 -3.13
CA LEU A 85 -8.95 7.69 -3.32
C LEU A 85 -9.76 6.72 -4.18
N ARG A 86 -11.07 6.97 -4.36
CA ARG A 86 -11.88 6.20 -5.30
C ARG A 86 -11.34 6.26 -6.74
N LEU A 87 -10.58 7.29 -7.07
CA LEU A 87 -9.88 7.36 -8.35
C LEU A 87 -8.98 6.13 -8.57
N LEU A 88 -8.40 5.58 -7.50
CA LEU A 88 -7.56 4.38 -7.53
C LEU A 88 -8.36 3.14 -7.97
N SER A 89 -9.62 3.03 -7.57
CA SER A 89 -10.50 1.92 -7.96
C SER A 89 -11.09 2.09 -9.36
N MET A 90 -11.13 3.32 -9.90
CA MET A 90 -11.72 3.60 -11.21
C MET A 90 -10.74 3.46 -12.37
N VAL A 91 -9.44 3.69 -12.12
CA VAL A 91 -8.40 3.68 -13.16
C VAL A 91 -7.73 2.32 -13.23
N PRO A 92 -7.87 1.55 -14.33
CA PRO A 92 -7.34 0.18 -14.42
C PRO A 92 -5.82 0.09 -14.20
N SER A 93 -5.05 1.07 -14.67
CA SER A 93 -3.60 1.10 -14.46
C SER A 93 -3.23 1.27 -13.00
N MET A 94 -3.95 2.13 -12.26
CA MET A 94 -3.75 2.32 -10.82
C MET A 94 -4.11 1.06 -10.02
N LYS A 95 -5.19 0.36 -10.39
CA LYS A 95 -5.52 -0.94 -9.81
C LYS A 95 -4.38 -1.94 -9.93
N LYS A 96 -3.78 -2.05 -11.11
CA LYS A 96 -2.67 -2.98 -11.36
C LYS A 96 -1.46 -2.65 -10.48
N VAL A 97 -1.09 -1.37 -10.39
CA VAL A 97 0.04 -0.93 -9.55
C VAL A 97 -0.20 -1.26 -8.08
N ILE A 98 -1.38 -0.94 -7.55
CA ILE A 98 -1.72 -1.22 -6.16
C ILE A 98 -1.78 -2.72 -5.89
N GLN A 99 -2.34 -3.51 -6.81
CA GLN A 99 -2.35 -4.97 -6.69
C GLN A 99 -0.93 -5.53 -6.66
N ALA A 100 -0.04 -5.04 -7.53
CA ALA A 100 1.37 -5.45 -7.52
C ALA A 100 2.05 -5.13 -6.18
N MET A 101 1.77 -3.95 -5.61
CA MET A 101 2.27 -3.59 -4.27
C MET A 101 1.77 -4.56 -3.19
N PHE A 102 0.48 -4.92 -3.20
CA PHE A 102 -0.07 -5.88 -2.23
C PHE A 102 0.48 -7.30 -2.42
N TYR A 103 0.76 -7.71 -3.65
CA TYR A 103 1.39 -9.01 -3.91
C TYR A 103 2.84 -9.10 -3.41
N ALA A 104 3.55 -7.97 -3.35
CA ALA A 104 4.90 -7.93 -2.79
C ALA A 104 4.94 -8.02 -1.25
N ILE A 105 3.86 -7.64 -0.54
CA ILE A 105 3.81 -7.60 0.92
C ILE A 105 4.19 -8.94 1.59
N PRO A 106 3.70 -10.13 1.17
CA PRO A 106 4.05 -11.38 1.84
C PRO A 106 5.55 -11.68 1.85
N GLY A 107 6.26 -11.38 0.74
CA GLY A 107 7.71 -11.55 0.67
C GLY A 107 8.47 -10.63 1.64
N ILE A 108 7.94 -9.44 1.87
CA ILE A 108 8.52 -8.41 2.72
C ILE A 108 8.16 -8.63 4.21
N ALA A 109 7.03 -9.28 4.48
CA ALA A 109 6.47 -9.40 5.83
C ALA A 109 7.43 -10.07 6.83
N SER A 110 8.21 -11.05 6.40
CA SER A 110 9.19 -11.74 7.24
C SER A 110 10.27 -10.79 7.77
N VAL A 111 10.86 -10.00 6.87
CA VAL A 111 11.89 -9.01 7.25
C VAL A 111 11.28 -7.88 8.06
N GLY A 112 10.08 -7.42 7.68
CA GLY A 112 9.33 -6.42 8.44
C GLY A 112 9.06 -6.87 9.89
N THR A 113 8.70 -8.13 10.08
CA THR A 113 8.48 -8.70 11.42
C THR A 113 9.77 -8.66 12.27
N ILE A 114 10.92 -8.98 11.68
CA ILE A 114 12.21 -8.89 12.38
C ILE A 114 12.51 -7.44 12.78
N ILE A 115 12.27 -6.48 11.89
CA ILE A 115 12.46 -5.06 12.19
C ILE A 115 11.57 -4.62 13.36
N VAL A 116 10.29 -4.98 13.34
CA VAL A 116 9.36 -4.66 14.44
C VAL A 116 9.82 -5.28 15.75
N LEU A 117 10.33 -6.52 15.73
CA LEU A 117 10.87 -7.17 16.92
C LEU A 117 12.11 -6.45 17.46
N ILE A 118 13.04 -6.04 16.59
CA ILE A 118 14.22 -5.26 16.97
C ILE A 118 13.79 -3.96 17.63
N PHE A 119 12.82 -3.25 17.01
CA PHE A 119 12.27 -2.01 17.58
C PHE A 119 11.65 -2.21 18.96
N TYR A 120 10.83 -3.24 19.12
CA TYR A 120 10.18 -3.53 20.39
C TYR A 120 11.21 -3.83 21.50
N ILE A 121 12.18 -4.71 21.22
CA ILE A 121 13.24 -5.02 22.21
C ILE A 121 14.05 -3.76 22.54
N SER A 122 14.41 -2.99 21.54
CA SER A 122 15.15 -1.74 21.72
C SER A 122 14.34 -0.71 22.51
N ALA A 123 13.02 -0.60 22.25
CA ALA A 123 12.13 0.29 22.99
C ALA A 123 12.06 -0.09 24.47
N VAL A 124 11.92 -1.38 24.77
CA VAL A 124 11.93 -1.86 26.18
C VAL A 124 13.26 -1.51 26.86
N LEU A 125 14.40 -1.67 26.18
CA LEU A 125 15.71 -1.33 26.73
C LEU A 125 15.84 0.16 27.02
N VAL A 126 15.55 1.04 26.06
CA VAL A 126 15.71 2.50 26.24
C VAL A 126 14.72 3.07 27.24
N THR A 127 13.49 2.53 27.31
CA THR A 127 12.51 2.89 28.34
C THR A 127 13.07 2.60 29.72
N ASN A 128 13.67 1.43 29.93
CA ASN A 128 14.24 1.06 31.22
C ASN A 128 15.52 1.85 31.58
N PHE A 129 16.36 2.14 30.58
CA PHE A 129 17.64 2.81 30.84
C PHE A 129 17.50 4.31 30.96
N PHE A 130 16.68 4.94 30.11
CA PHE A 130 16.65 6.38 29.95
C PHE A 130 15.30 7.01 30.32
N GLY A 131 14.23 6.22 30.45
CA GLY A 131 12.86 6.72 30.64
C GLY A 131 12.68 7.59 31.86
N ASN A 132 13.38 7.32 32.98
CA ASN A 132 13.26 8.11 34.21
C ASN A 132 13.76 9.57 34.08
N LYS A 133 14.73 9.85 33.20
CA LYS A 133 15.29 11.19 33.00
C LYS A 133 14.83 11.86 31.72
N PHE A 134 14.45 11.07 30.73
CA PHE A 134 14.04 11.52 29.40
C PHE A 134 12.64 11.01 29.09
N GLU A 135 11.68 11.39 29.96
CA GLU A 135 10.30 10.92 29.91
C GLU A 135 9.64 11.26 28.55
N ASP A 136 9.89 12.46 28.01
CA ASP A 136 9.34 12.90 26.72
C ASP A 136 9.74 12.01 25.53
N TRP A 137 10.88 11.32 25.60
CA TRP A 137 11.40 10.47 24.54
C TRP A 137 11.29 8.98 24.84
N PHE A 138 11.40 8.59 26.12
CA PHE A 138 11.56 7.20 26.53
C PHE A 138 10.69 6.83 27.75
N GLY A 139 9.75 7.68 28.17
CA GLY A 139 8.91 7.47 29.33
C GLY A 139 7.95 6.28 29.22
N SER A 140 7.58 5.93 28.00
CA SER A 140 6.78 4.74 27.67
C SER A 140 7.32 3.98 26.48
N ILE A 141 6.88 2.71 26.31
CA ILE A 141 7.25 1.93 25.12
C ILE A 141 6.82 2.63 23.83
N GLY A 142 5.65 3.29 23.81
CA GLY A 142 5.16 4.02 22.65
C GLY A 142 6.04 5.22 22.27
N GLU A 143 6.42 6.04 23.24
CA GLU A 143 7.33 7.16 23.05
C GLU A 143 8.72 6.69 22.64
N SER A 144 9.21 5.62 23.25
CA SER A 144 10.48 4.99 22.88
C SER A 144 10.47 4.48 21.45
N MET A 145 9.41 3.81 21.01
CA MET A 145 9.28 3.35 19.63
C MET A 145 9.27 4.53 18.63
N TYR A 146 8.59 5.62 18.97
CA TYR A 146 8.57 6.82 18.11
C TYR A 146 9.95 7.47 18.04
N SER A 147 10.62 7.65 19.18
CA SER A 147 11.98 8.21 19.24
C SER A 147 13.00 7.33 18.52
N LEU A 148 12.91 6.01 18.66
CA LEU A 148 13.75 5.07 17.92
C LEU A 148 13.46 5.10 16.42
N PHE A 149 12.20 5.28 16.01
CA PHE A 149 11.86 5.47 14.60
C PHE A 149 12.51 6.76 14.04
N GLN A 150 12.46 7.85 14.78
CA GLN A 150 13.13 9.11 14.43
C GLN A 150 14.65 8.90 14.31
N ILE A 151 15.27 8.20 15.25
CA ILE A 151 16.70 7.87 15.23
C ILE A 151 17.05 7.01 14.01
N MET A 152 16.23 6.00 13.68
CA MET A 152 16.43 5.13 12.51
C MET A 152 16.37 5.93 11.20
N THR A 153 15.47 6.90 11.10
CA THR A 153 15.40 7.80 9.92
C THR A 153 16.49 8.84 9.87
N LEU A 154 17.40 8.84 10.86
CA LEU A 154 18.50 9.79 11.03
C LEU A 154 18.05 11.26 11.20
N GLU A 155 16.78 11.48 11.52
CA GLU A 155 16.21 12.79 11.74
C GLU A 155 16.61 13.29 13.14
N SER A 156 17.45 14.32 13.16
CA SER A 156 17.98 14.99 14.39
C SER A 156 18.52 14.03 15.46
N TRP A 157 18.89 12.80 15.07
CA TRP A 157 19.25 11.73 16.00
C TRP A 157 20.39 12.10 16.96
N SER A 158 21.44 12.73 16.42
CA SER A 158 22.65 13.02 17.21
C SER A 158 22.42 14.22 18.13
N MET A 159 22.11 15.39 17.56
CA MET A 159 22.00 16.63 18.32
C MET A 159 20.70 16.73 19.10
N GLY A 160 19.61 16.18 18.55
CA GLY A 160 18.28 16.28 19.16
C GLY A 160 18.04 15.29 20.28
N ILE A 161 18.62 14.09 20.22
CA ILE A 161 18.30 13.01 21.16
C ILE A 161 19.57 12.44 21.80
N VAL A 162 20.49 11.89 21.01
CA VAL A 162 21.59 11.07 21.56
C VAL A 162 22.61 11.89 22.36
N ARG A 163 22.98 13.09 21.91
CA ARG A 163 23.92 13.95 22.67
C ARG A 163 23.33 14.43 23.99
N PRO A 164 22.10 14.94 24.09
CA PRO A 164 21.45 15.22 25.36
C PRO A 164 21.42 14.02 26.32
N VAL A 165 21.12 12.81 25.79
CA VAL A 165 21.15 11.59 26.61
C VAL A 165 22.57 11.29 27.09
N MET A 166 23.61 11.51 26.26
CA MET A 166 25.01 11.30 26.63
C MET A 166 25.53 12.28 27.68
N GLU A 167 24.93 13.44 27.84
CA GLU A 167 25.27 14.38 28.92
C GLU A 167 25.03 13.74 30.32
N GLU A 168 23.98 12.91 30.42
CA GLU A 168 23.63 12.18 31.64
C GLU A 168 24.17 10.74 31.68
N TYR A 169 24.19 10.10 30.49
CA TYR A 169 24.65 8.71 30.30
C TYR A 169 25.76 8.64 29.27
N PRO A 170 27.04 8.91 29.63
CA PRO A 170 28.15 9.06 28.66
C PRO A 170 28.32 7.88 27.69
N TYR A 171 27.92 6.68 28.08
CA TYR A 171 28.03 5.47 27.28
C TYR A 171 26.77 5.15 26.45
N ALA A 172 25.77 6.02 26.40
CA ALA A 172 24.52 5.80 25.64
C ALA A 172 24.79 5.57 24.13
N TRP A 173 25.87 6.14 23.58
CA TRP A 173 26.28 5.88 22.19
C TRP A 173 26.47 4.38 21.89
N ALA A 174 26.90 3.59 22.87
CA ALA A 174 27.11 2.16 22.73
C ALA A 174 25.82 1.38 22.46
N PHE A 175 24.67 1.95 22.76
CA PHE A 175 23.36 1.44 22.35
C PHE A 175 22.91 2.05 21.02
N PHE A 176 22.92 3.37 20.89
CA PHE A 176 22.32 4.03 19.73
C PHE A 176 23.06 3.80 18.43
N VAL A 177 24.41 3.76 18.44
CA VAL A 177 25.19 3.53 17.22
C VAL A 177 24.97 2.12 16.66
N PRO A 178 25.07 1.02 17.44
CA PRO A 178 24.68 -0.31 16.98
C PRO A 178 23.24 -0.40 16.52
N PHE A 179 22.30 0.24 17.21
CA PHE A 179 20.90 0.27 16.82
C PHE A 179 20.73 0.87 15.41
N ILE A 180 21.35 2.02 15.12
CA ILE A 180 21.33 2.65 13.80
C ILE A 180 21.92 1.71 12.75
N LEU A 181 23.08 1.10 13.01
CA LEU A 181 23.72 0.20 12.05
C LEU A 181 22.85 -1.02 11.74
N VAL A 182 22.28 -1.66 12.76
CA VAL A 182 21.43 -2.84 12.61
C VAL A 182 20.14 -2.49 11.86
N THR A 183 19.47 -1.40 12.25
CA THR A 183 18.20 -1.01 11.61
C THR A 183 18.41 -0.52 10.18
N THR A 184 19.47 0.25 9.90
CA THR A 184 19.82 0.68 8.54
C THR A 184 20.11 -0.53 7.65
N PHE A 185 20.87 -1.52 8.15
CA PHE A 185 21.15 -2.75 7.41
C PHE A 185 19.88 -3.57 7.17
N ALA A 186 19.00 -3.67 8.17
CA ALA A 186 17.72 -4.38 8.04
C ALA A 186 16.80 -3.72 7.00
N VAL A 187 16.71 -2.39 7.00
CA VAL A 187 15.94 -1.62 5.99
C VAL A 187 16.54 -1.79 4.60
N LEU A 188 17.87 -1.73 4.47
CA LEU A 188 18.53 -1.96 3.19
C LEU A 188 18.23 -3.36 2.63
N ASN A 189 18.28 -4.39 3.48
CA ASN A 189 17.93 -5.76 3.10
C ASN A 189 16.47 -5.89 2.70
N LEU A 190 15.57 -5.14 3.32
CA LEU A 190 14.16 -5.07 2.93
C LEU A 190 14.03 -4.52 1.50
N PHE A 191 14.72 -3.42 1.16
CA PHE A 191 14.72 -2.87 -0.19
C PHE A 191 15.29 -3.85 -1.22
N ILE A 192 16.40 -4.52 -0.91
CA ILE A 192 16.98 -5.54 -1.79
C ILE A 192 15.99 -6.68 -2.00
N GLY A 193 15.33 -7.15 -0.94
CA GLY A 193 14.29 -8.18 -1.02
C GLY A 193 13.15 -7.81 -1.94
N ILE A 194 12.65 -6.57 -1.88
CA ILE A 194 11.60 -6.05 -2.76
C ILE A 194 12.06 -6.07 -4.23
N ILE A 195 13.28 -5.59 -4.50
CA ILE A 195 13.82 -5.54 -5.85
C ILE A 195 13.97 -6.96 -6.43
N VAL A 196 14.51 -7.88 -5.64
CA VAL A 196 14.72 -9.29 -6.05
C VAL A 196 13.37 -9.96 -6.33
N ASP A 197 12.38 -9.79 -5.45
CA ASP A 197 11.02 -10.34 -5.64
C ASP A 197 10.37 -9.79 -6.92
N ALA A 198 10.46 -8.48 -7.14
CA ALA A 198 9.95 -7.84 -8.35
C ALA A 198 10.61 -8.37 -9.63
N MET A 199 11.94 -8.58 -9.60
CA MET A 199 12.69 -9.16 -10.74
C MET A 199 12.31 -10.61 -10.99
N GLN A 200 12.14 -11.42 -9.94
CA GLN A 200 11.71 -12.82 -10.08
C GLN A 200 10.32 -12.94 -10.68
N HIS A 201 9.38 -12.10 -10.26
CA HIS A 201 8.04 -12.07 -10.85
C HIS A 201 8.09 -11.74 -12.36
N GLN A 202 8.89 -10.77 -12.75
CA GLN A 202 9.05 -10.40 -14.16
C GLN A 202 9.67 -11.54 -14.98
N THR A 203 10.72 -12.19 -14.46
CA THR A 203 11.36 -13.34 -15.12
C THR A 203 10.39 -14.50 -15.30
N ASN A 204 9.62 -14.84 -14.26
CA ASN A 204 8.62 -15.89 -14.32
C ASN A 204 7.49 -15.61 -15.33
N GLU A 205 7.06 -14.35 -15.46
CA GLU A 205 6.07 -13.96 -16.47
C GLU A 205 6.64 -14.12 -17.90
N ASP A 206 7.89 -13.74 -18.12
CA ASP A 206 8.53 -13.83 -19.44
C ASP A 206 8.82 -15.29 -19.83
N GLU A 207 9.23 -16.12 -18.88
CA GLU A 207 9.38 -17.57 -19.08
C GLU A 207 8.03 -18.25 -19.39
N ASN A 208 6.97 -17.89 -18.68
CA ASN A 208 5.63 -18.42 -18.93
C ASN A 208 5.11 -18.03 -20.33
N LYS A 209 5.33 -16.79 -20.77
CA LYS A 209 4.98 -16.34 -22.13
C LYS A 209 5.80 -17.08 -23.20
N SER A 210 7.09 -17.27 -22.96
CA SER A 210 7.98 -18.01 -23.85
C SER A 210 7.55 -19.47 -23.98
N ASN A 211 7.27 -20.14 -22.87
CA ASN A 211 6.79 -21.52 -22.83
C ASN A 211 5.43 -21.69 -23.51
N GLN A 212 4.52 -20.72 -23.34
CA GLN A 212 3.20 -20.74 -23.98
C GLN A 212 3.31 -20.57 -25.49
N ASN A 213 4.19 -19.68 -25.96
CA ASN A 213 4.47 -19.51 -27.38
C ASN A 213 5.14 -20.74 -28.01
N SER A 214 6.07 -21.37 -27.28
CA SER A 214 6.72 -22.62 -27.71
C SER A 214 5.72 -23.77 -27.82
N LYS A 215 4.79 -23.90 -26.86
CA LYS A 215 3.71 -24.89 -26.91
C LYS A 215 2.81 -24.69 -28.12
N LEU A 216 2.39 -23.44 -28.37
CA LEU A 216 1.52 -23.10 -29.50
C LEU A 216 2.20 -23.41 -30.86
N ASN A 217 3.52 -23.15 -30.95
CA ASN A 217 4.30 -23.49 -32.16
C ASN A 217 4.45 -25.00 -32.35
N LEU A 218 4.62 -25.76 -31.28
CA LEU A 218 4.66 -27.23 -31.32
C LEU A 218 3.31 -27.80 -31.76
N GLU A 219 2.19 -27.31 -31.22
CA GLU A 219 0.85 -27.75 -31.63
C GLU A 219 0.59 -27.47 -33.11
N LYS A 220 0.98 -26.30 -33.62
CA LYS A 220 0.86 -25.98 -35.04
C LYS A 220 1.68 -26.90 -35.93
N LYS A 221 2.92 -27.27 -35.51
CA LYS A 221 3.76 -28.23 -36.24
C LYS A 221 3.17 -29.63 -36.22
N ILE A 222 2.61 -30.08 -35.10
CA ILE A 222 1.96 -31.38 -35.01
C ILE A 222 0.77 -31.45 -35.96
N LEU A 223 -0.08 -30.41 -35.98
CA LEU A 223 -1.22 -30.32 -36.89
C LEU A 223 -0.80 -30.34 -38.38
N SER A 224 0.31 -29.68 -38.75
CA SER A 224 0.82 -29.72 -40.12
C SER A 224 1.28 -31.11 -40.48
N ILE A 225 2.01 -31.80 -39.63
CA ILE A 225 2.50 -33.17 -39.84
C ILE A 225 1.33 -34.16 -39.92
N GLU A 226 0.30 -34.01 -39.09
CA GLU A 226 -0.89 -34.84 -39.19
C GLU A 226 -1.65 -34.70 -40.53
N ASN A 227 -1.72 -33.49 -41.05
CA ASN A 227 -2.29 -33.22 -42.35
C ASN A 227 -1.48 -33.84 -43.50
N GLU A 228 -0.14 -33.67 -43.45
CA GLU A 228 0.75 -34.30 -44.45
C GLU A 228 0.65 -35.83 -44.45
N ILE A 229 0.59 -36.44 -43.27
CA ILE A 229 0.37 -37.89 -43.10
C ILE A 229 -1.00 -38.33 -43.69
N LYS A 230 -2.04 -37.52 -43.52
CA LYS A 230 -3.35 -37.78 -44.10
C LYS A 230 -3.27 -37.74 -45.62
N GLU A 231 -2.64 -36.75 -46.22
CA GLU A 231 -2.47 -36.66 -47.67
C GLU A 231 -1.67 -37.82 -48.24
N ILE A 232 -0.58 -38.24 -47.58
CA ILE A 232 0.21 -39.41 -47.99
C ILE A 232 -0.63 -40.68 -47.92
N LYS A 233 -1.41 -40.85 -46.87
CA LYS A 233 -2.33 -42.02 -46.73
C LYS A 233 -3.39 -42.05 -47.82
N GLU A 234 -3.92 -40.91 -48.28
CA GLU A 234 -4.89 -40.85 -49.35
C GLU A 234 -4.26 -41.19 -50.71
N ILE A 235 -3.03 -40.73 -50.96
CA ILE A 235 -2.29 -41.07 -52.18
C ILE A 235 -1.99 -42.56 -52.26
N LEU A 236 -1.59 -43.18 -51.16
CA LEU A 236 -1.30 -44.61 -51.06
C LEU A 236 -2.55 -45.49 -51.22
N LYS A 237 -3.75 -45.02 -50.85
CA LYS A 237 -5.03 -45.74 -51.07
C LYS A 237 -5.51 -45.68 -52.52
N LYS A 238 -5.04 -44.73 -53.33
CA LYS A 238 -5.43 -44.59 -54.75
C LYS A 238 -4.52 -45.35 -55.70
N LYS A 239 -3.48 -46.01 -55.22
CA LYS A 239 -2.62 -46.91 -55.95
C LYS A 239 -2.94 -48.36 -55.63
#